data_6bc681a8855d385f754358ce69207196
#
_entry.id   6bc681a8855d385f754358ce69207196
#
_cell.length_a   1.000
_cell.length_b   1.000
_cell.length_c   1.000
_cell.angle_alpha   90.00
_cell.angle_beta   90.00
_cell.angle_gamma   90.00
#
_symmetry.space_group_name_H-M   'P 1'
#
loop_
_entity.id
_entity.type
_entity.pdbx_description
1 polymer ?
#
loop_
_entity_poly.entity_id
_entity_poly.type
_entity_poly.pdbx_seq_one_letter_code
_entity_poly.pdbx_strand_id
1 'polypeptide(L)'
;MAVFCTLLLALVVNFGLAPSCSRHETNDEGTPVDTEIMAFLSEARALHHEANMKEDSGDLAGAVSAMNRLVAARRPHPERKAPEVEEVLADAYARLAELRLKKGELDPAAAAVKSGLEHVAEATYFRGHLVEVQGLVEEARAAQLADAGNAAEAARARERAIQLLEEVVKIQEQVIQRSLGKDGG
;
A
#
# COMPACT_ATOMS: atom_id res chain seq x y z
N MET A 1 3.92 69.48 -49.71
CA MET A 1 3.36 68.92 -50.93
C MET A 1 2.70 67.64 -50.54
N ALA A 2 1.40 67.60 -50.34
CA ALA A 2 0.35 67.14 -51.28
C ALA A 2 0.59 65.67 -51.68
N VAL A 3 -0.28 64.71 -51.50
CA VAL A 3 -1.69 64.60 -51.89
C VAL A 3 -2.32 63.43 -51.16
N PHE A 4 -3.46 63.65 -50.54
CA PHE A 4 -4.73 62.95 -50.55
C PHE A 4 -4.81 61.70 -51.45
N CYS A 5 -5.26 60.56 -50.89
CA CYS A 5 -6.32 59.80 -51.53
C CYS A 5 -7.08 58.93 -50.54
N THR A 6 -8.32 59.32 -50.35
CA THR A 6 -9.45 58.60 -49.73
C THR A 6 -9.95 57.50 -50.66
N LEU A 7 -10.32 56.33 -50.10
CA LEU A 7 -11.43 55.48 -50.62
C LEU A 7 -11.81 54.49 -49.50
N LEU A 8 -12.87 54.64 -48.97
CA LEU A 8 -14.22 54.13 -48.83
C LEU A 8 -14.44 52.60 -49.04
N LEU A 9 -15.01 52.01 -48.03
CA LEU A 9 -16.12 51.04 -48.02
C LEU A 9 -15.85 49.57 -48.38
N ALA A 10 -16.01 48.70 -47.41
CA ALA A 10 -17.07 47.68 -47.46
C ALA A 10 -17.17 46.93 -46.11
N LEU A 11 -18.24 47.18 -45.43
CA LEU A 11 -18.70 46.43 -44.27
C LEU A 11 -19.30 45.13 -44.79
N VAL A 12 -18.62 44.00 -44.54
CA VAL A 12 -19.21 42.66 -44.72
C VAL A 12 -19.40 42.05 -43.33
N VAL A 13 -20.63 42.14 -42.88
CA VAL A 13 -21.11 41.43 -41.69
C VAL A 13 -21.25 39.94 -42.08
N ASN A 14 -20.24 39.14 -41.78
CA ASN A 14 -20.37 37.67 -41.83
C ASN A 14 -20.94 37.18 -40.52
N PHE A 15 -22.25 36.92 -40.54
CA PHE A 15 -22.96 36.17 -39.52
C PHE A 15 -22.55 34.71 -39.65
N GLY A 16 -21.37 34.34 -39.09
CA GLY A 16 -20.90 32.96 -39.02
C GLY A 16 -21.63 32.25 -37.91
N LEU A 17 -22.48 31.28 -38.26
CA LEU A 17 -23.03 30.29 -37.36
C LEU A 17 -21.88 29.62 -36.59
N ALA A 18 -21.81 29.86 -35.30
CA ALA A 18 -20.99 29.06 -34.40
C ALA A 18 -21.57 27.65 -34.37
N PRO A 19 -20.76 26.60 -34.61
CA PRO A 19 -21.19 25.24 -34.32
C PRO A 19 -21.34 25.15 -32.83
N SER A 20 -22.57 24.90 -32.38
CA SER A 20 -22.89 24.49 -31.02
C SER A 20 -22.13 23.19 -30.75
N CYS A 21 -21.00 23.29 -30.06
CA CYS A 21 -20.40 22.12 -29.45
C CYS A 21 -21.40 21.59 -28.44
N SER A 22 -22.16 20.57 -28.83
CA SER A 22 -22.89 19.75 -27.92
C SER A 22 -21.87 19.17 -26.95
N ARG A 23 -21.81 19.76 -25.75
CA ARG A 23 -21.13 19.17 -24.64
C ARG A 23 -21.84 17.84 -24.38
N HIS A 24 -21.23 16.77 -24.86
CA HIS A 24 -21.65 15.43 -24.50
C HIS A 24 -21.35 15.35 -23.00
N GLU A 25 -22.34 15.65 -22.19
CA GLU A 25 -22.32 15.27 -20.78
C GLU A 25 -22.38 13.73 -20.77
N THR A 26 -21.20 13.11 -20.82
CA THR A 26 -21.07 11.77 -20.30
C THR A 26 -21.44 11.88 -18.85
N ASN A 27 -22.64 11.43 -18.49
CA ASN A 27 -22.96 11.08 -17.12
C ASN A 27 -22.03 9.91 -16.75
N ASP A 28 -20.78 10.23 -16.48
CA ASP A 28 -19.91 9.42 -15.67
C ASP A 28 -20.45 9.62 -14.24
N GLU A 29 -21.48 8.84 -13.89
CA GLU A 29 -21.87 8.64 -12.51
C GLU A 29 -20.70 7.89 -11.85
N GLY A 30 -19.57 8.61 -11.68
CA GLY A 30 -18.44 8.13 -10.91
C GLY A 30 -18.95 7.66 -9.57
N THR A 31 -18.62 6.46 -9.20
CA THR A 31 -18.93 5.90 -7.89
C THR A 31 -18.62 6.98 -6.83
N PRO A 32 -19.59 7.36 -5.99
CA PRO A 32 -19.37 8.46 -5.05
C PRO A 32 -18.13 8.16 -4.21
N VAL A 33 -17.20 9.10 -4.17
CA VAL A 33 -15.95 8.97 -3.42
C VAL A 33 -16.28 8.81 -1.94
N ASP A 34 -15.86 7.70 -1.36
CA ASP A 34 -16.03 7.44 0.07
C ASP A 34 -15.03 8.28 0.88
N THR A 35 -15.55 9.37 1.45
CA THR A 35 -14.71 10.34 2.16
C THR A 35 -14.11 9.80 3.45
N GLU A 36 -14.75 8.83 4.12
CA GLU A 36 -14.18 8.18 5.32
C GLU A 36 -13.00 7.29 4.94
N ILE A 37 -13.13 6.51 3.87
CA ILE A 37 -12.01 5.71 3.34
C ILE A 37 -10.86 6.63 2.91
N MET A 38 -11.14 7.70 2.17
CA MET A 38 -10.10 8.65 1.74
C MET A 38 -9.38 9.32 2.91
N ALA A 39 -10.10 9.68 3.98
CA ALA A 39 -9.51 10.23 5.19
C ALA A 39 -8.59 9.21 5.87
N PHE A 40 -9.03 7.96 6.03
CA PHE A 40 -8.22 6.87 6.57
C PHE A 40 -6.95 6.61 5.74
N LEU A 41 -7.07 6.54 4.42
CA LEU A 41 -5.90 6.35 3.54
C LEU A 41 -4.91 7.52 3.62
N SER A 42 -5.40 8.73 3.81
CA SER A 42 -4.56 9.93 3.99
C SER A 42 -3.84 9.90 5.33
N GLU A 43 -4.52 9.51 6.41
CA GLU A 43 -3.91 9.31 7.74
C GLU A 43 -2.86 8.19 7.69
N ALA A 44 -3.18 7.06 7.06
CA ALA A 44 -2.25 5.94 6.89
C ALA A 44 -0.97 6.38 6.18
N ARG A 45 -1.08 7.11 5.08
CA ARG A 45 0.07 7.65 4.36
C ARG A 45 0.92 8.56 5.24
N ALA A 46 0.31 9.46 6.01
CA ALA A 46 1.02 10.36 6.90
C ALA A 46 1.80 9.59 7.99
N LEU A 47 1.18 8.55 8.58
CA LEU A 47 1.80 7.73 9.62
C LEU A 47 2.93 6.85 9.08
N HIS A 48 2.80 6.29 7.86
CA HIS A 48 3.90 5.62 7.18
C HIS A 48 5.08 6.57 6.93
N HIS A 49 4.80 7.79 6.47
CA HIS A 49 5.84 8.79 6.25
C HIS A 49 6.53 9.19 7.56
N GLU A 50 5.76 9.40 8.65
CA GLU A 50 6.31 9.66 9.99
C GLU A 50 7.23 8.51 10.43
N ALA A 51 6.79 7.25 10.25
CA ALA A 51 7.58 6.08 10.61
C ALA A 51 8.91 6.03 9.83
N ASN A 52 8.89 6.31 8.53
CA ASN A 52 10.09 6.34 7.71
C ASN A 52 11.08 7.44 8.16
N MET A 53 10.59 8.65 8.40
CA MET A 53 11.44 9.75 8.91
C MET A 53 12.06 9.41 10.27
N LYS A 54 11.31 8.77 11.16
CA LYS A 54 11.78 8.31 12.47
C LYS A 54 12.86 7.23 12.33
N GLU A 55 12.63 6.26 11.47
CA GLU A 55 13.61 5.21 11.19
C GLU A 55 14.91 5.79 10.59
N ASP A 56 14.80 6.67 9.59
CA ASP A 56 15.97 7.31 8.95
C ASP A 56 16.81 8.12 9.95
N SER A 57 16.17 8.66 10.99
CA SER A 57 16.86 9.36 12.08
C SER A 57 17.39 8.43 13.18
N GLY A 58 17.18 7.11 13.06
CA GLY A 58 17.56 6.11 14.06
C GLY A 58 16.57 5.96 15.22
N ASP A 59 15.45 6.69 15.20
CA ASP A 59 14.40 6.59 16.21
C ASP A 59 13.44 5.43 15.90
N LEU A 60 13.92 4.19 16.05
CA LEU A 60 13.10 2.99 15.83
C LEU A 60 11.90 2.92 16.78
N ALA A 61 12.01 3.48 17.99
CA ALA A 61 10.89 3.50 18.92
C ALA A 61 9.77 4.43 18.46
N GLY A 62 10.13 5.60 17.94
CA GLY A 62 9.19 6.52 17.32
C GLY A 62 8.55 5.93 16.05
N ALA A 63 9.32 5.23 15.21
CA ALA A 63 8.81 4.55 14.03
C ALA A 63 7.77 3.48 14.39
N VAL A 64 8.07 2.61 15.37
CA VAL A 64 7.11 1.63 15.91
C VAL A 64 5.87 2.31 16.49
N SER A 65 6.02 3.45 17.18
CA SER A 65 4.89 4.20 17.72
C SER A 65 3.96 4.72 16.62
N ALA A 66 4.51 5.26 15.53
CA ALA A 66 3.72 5.72 14.39
C ALA A 66 2.90 4.58 13.76
N MET A 67 3.53 3.42 13.54
CA MET A 67 2.83 2.26 12.99
C MET A 67 1.80 1.67 13.97
N ASN A 68 2.05 1.67 15.27
CA ASN A 68 1.06 1.27 16.28
C ASN A 68 -0.19 2.19 16.25
N ARG A 69 -0.01 3.49 16.02
CA ARG A 69 -1.13 4.42 15.86
C ARG A 69 -1.97 4.07 14.64
N LEU A 70 -1.34 3.70 13.53
CA LEU A 70 -2.03 3.31 12.32
C LEU A 70 -2.87 2.03 12.49
N VAL A 71 -2.27 0.97 13.04
CA VAL A 71 -3.00 -0.29 13.21
C VAL A 71 -4.11 -0.20 14.28
N ALA A 72 -4.05 0.81 15.15
CA ALA A 72 -5.07 1.13 16.14
C ALA A 72 -6.06 2.22 15.67
N ALA A 73 -5.89 2.80 14.48
CA ALA A 73 -6.75 3.86 13.98
C ALA A 73 -8.20 3.36 13.80
N ARG A 74 -9.16 4.29 13.95
CA ARG A 74 -10.56 3.98 13.73
C ARG A 74 -10.78 3.59 12.27
N ARG A 75 -11.31 2.39 12.06
CA ARG A 75 -11.66 1.91 10.72
C ARG A 75 -12.88 2.66 10.18
N PRO A 76 -12.85 3.09 8.91
CA PRO A 76 -14.05 3.52 8.23
C PRO A 76 -15.00 2.32 8.07
N HIS A 77 -16.27 2.56 8.20
CA HIS A 77 -17.33 1.54 8.01
C HIS A 77 -17.04 0.19 8.71
N PRO A 78 -16.97 0.15 10.05
CA PRO A 78 -16.57 -1.06 10.79
C PRO A 78 -17.52 -2.25 10.55
N GLU A 79 -18.73 -2.01 10.03
CA GLU A 79 -19.74 -3.00 9.68
C GLU A 79 -19.45 -3.73 8.35
N ARG A 80 -18.55 -3.22 7.53
CA ARG A 80 -18.14 -3.84 6.25
C ARG A 80 -16.63 -3.81 6.07
N LYS A 81 -16.08 -4.85 5.48
CA LYS A 81 -14.68 -4.86 5.09
C LYS A 81 -14.52 -4.13 3.74
N ALA A 82 -13.81 -3.01 3.74
CA ALA A 82 -13.38 -2.33 2.53
C ALA A 82 -12.01 -2.88 2.13
N PRO A 83 -11.83 -3.44 0.92
CA PRO A 83 -10.57 -4.05 0.51
C PRO A 83 -9.37 -3.12 0.68
N GLU A 84 -9.52 -1.85 0.34
CA GLU A 84 -8.46 -0.84 0.43
C GLU A 84 -7.99 -0.62 1.88
N VAL A 85 -8.92 -0.70 2.84
CA VAL A 85 -8.63 -0.56 4.28
C VAL A 85 -7.91 -1.81 4.79
N GLU A 86 -8.38 -2.99 4.38
CA GLU A 86 -7.77 -4.26 4.80
C GLU A 86 -6.33 -4.39 4.24
N GLU A 87 -6.10 -4.00 2.99
CA GLU A 87 -4.78 -4.01 2.38
C GLU A 87 -3.81 -3.04 3.06
N VAL A 88 -4.26 -1.82 3.39
CA VAL A 88 -3.45 -0.85 4.12
C VAL A 88 -3.13 -1.34 5.53
N LEU A 89 -4.06 -2.00 6.22
CA LEU A 89 -3.79 -2.58 7.53
C LEU A 89 -2.80 -3.74 7.46
N ALA A 90 -2.92 -4.60 6.45
CA ALA A 90 -1.96 -5.68 6.21
C ALA A 90 -0.55 -5.15 6.01
N ASP A 91 -0.39 -4.12 5.17
CA ASP A 91 0.89 -3.43 4.93
C ASP A 91 1.43 -2.77 6.20
N ALA A 92 0.57 -2.09 6.95
CA ALA A 92 0.94 -1.47 8.22
C ALA A 92 1.44 -2.48 9.26
N TYR A 93 0.83 -3.67 9.33
CA TYR A 93 1.28 -4.75 10.20
C TYR A 93 2.60 -5.36 9.74
N ALA A 94 2.80 -5.54 8.43
CA ALA A 94 4.08 -5.98 7.88
C ALA A 94 5.20 -4.99 8.25
N ARG A 95 4.95 -3.70 8.02
CA ARG A 95 5.88 -2.63 8.38
C ARG A 95 6.18 -2.57 9.89
N LEU A 96 5.15 -2.72 10.73
CA LEU A 96 5.31 -2.80 12.18
C LEU A 96 6.20 -3.97 12.60
N ALA A 97 6.01 -5.13 11.95
CA ALA A 97 6.82 -6.33 12.22
C ALA A 97 8.28 -6.12 11.83
N GLU A 98 8.56 -5.54 10.66
CA GLU A 98 9.92 -5.19 10.22
C GLU A 98 10.65 -4.26 11.21
N LEU A 99 9.97 -3.20 11.67
CA LEU A 99 10.53 -2.27 12.64
C LEU A 99 10.83 -2.94 13.98
N ARG A 100 9.95 -3.82 14.43
CA ARG A 100 10.16 -4.63 15.64
C ARG A 100 11.31 -5.63 15.48
N LEU A 101 11.41 -6.24 14.29
CA LEU A 101 12.52 -7.12 13.95
C LEU A 101 13.87 -6.38 13.99
N LYS A 102 13.95 -5.16 13.44
CA LYS A 102 15.14 -4.28 13.53
C LYS A 102 15.52 -3.93 14.97
N LYS A 103 14.53 -3.89 15.88
CA LYS A 103 14.76 -3.70 17.32
C LYS A 103 15.14 -4.99 18.05
N GLY A 104 15.13 -6.14 17.37
CA GLY A 104 15.35 -7.46 18.00
C GLY A 104 14.14 -7.99 18.78
N GLU A 105 12.97 -7.41 18.62
CA GLU A 105 11.72 -7.77 19.31
C GLU A 105 10.99 -8.88 18.53
N LEU A 106 11.53 -10.12 18.51
CA LEU A 106 11.06 -11.20 17.63
C LEU A 106 9.61 -11.63 17.90
N ASP A 107 9.22 -11.82 19.18
CA ASP A 107 7.86 -12.25 19.50
C ASP A 107 6.80 -11.16 19.21
N PRO A 108 7.04 -9.87 19.52
CA PRO A 108 6.19 -8.77 19.05
C PRO A 108 6.12 -8.68 17.52
N ALA A 109 7.23 -8.92 16.79
CA ALA A 109 7.22 -8.95 15.32
C ALA A 109 6.34 -10.09 14.79
N ALA A 110 6.50 -11.31 15.32
CA ALA A 110 5.66 -12.45 14.95
C ALA A 110 4.17 -12.19 15.23
N ALA A 111 3.85 -11.55 16.37
CA ALA A 111 2.48 -11.17 16.70
C ALA A 111 1.89 -10.16 15.70
N ALA A 112 2.68 -9.19 15.26
CA ALA A 112 2.24 -8.23 14.25
C ALA A 112 1.96 -8.93 12.90
N VAL A 113 2.84 -9.83 12.44
CA VAL A 113 2.60 -10.61 11.23
C VAL A 113 1.29 -11.40 11.33
N LYS A 114 1.07 -12.09 12.46
CA LYS A 114 -0.16 -12.86 12.68
C LYS A 114 -1.41 -11.97 12.55
N SER A 115 -1.39 -10.78 13.16
CA SER A 115 -2.51 -9.83 13.04
C SER A 115 -2.69 -9.34 11.62
N GLY A 116 -1.61 -9.06 10.89
CA GLY A 116 -1.67 -8.65 9.47
C GLY A 116 -2.31 -9.71 8.58
N LEU A 117 -2.00 -10.98 8.79
CA LEU A 117 -2.57 -12.11 8.02
C LEU A 117 -4.09 -12.27 8.21
N GLU A 118 -4.68 -11.74 9.28
CA GLU A 118 -6.14 -11.72 9.49
C GLU A 118 -6.88 -10.78 8.51
N HIS A 119 -6.15 -9.83 7.89
CA HIS A 119 -6.68 -8.87 6.91
C HIS A 119 -6.65 -9.40 5.47
N VAL A 120 -5.76 -10.35 5.15
CA VAL A 120 -5.51 -10.83 3.79
C VAL A 120 -5.54 -12.36 3.72
N ALA A 121 -6.73 -12.92 3.45
CA ALA A 121 -6.89 -14.38 3.33
C ALA A 121 -6.41 -14.91 1.97
N GLU A 122 -6.60 -14.14 0.90
CA GLU A 122 -6.26 -14.53 -0.46
C GLU A 122 -4.80 -14.29 -0.81
N ALA A 123 -4.29 -14.95 -1.84
CA ALA A 123 -2.97 -14.69 -2.41
C ALA A 123 -2.96 -13.29 -3.04
N THR A 124 -2.35 -12.34 -2.33
CA THR A 124 -2.14 -10.95 -2.74
C THR A 124 -0.68 -10.57 -2.50
N TYR A 125 -0.26 -9.46 -3.05
CA TYR A 125 1.05 -8.88 -2.73
C TYR A 125 1.25 -8.72 -1.22
N PHE A 126 0.24 -8.18 -0.52
CA PHE A 126 0.31 -7.91 0.92
C PHE A 126 0.42 -9.20 1.76
N ARG A 127 -0.28 -10.27 1.35
CA ARG A 127 -0.09 -11.57 1.98
C ARG A 127 1.32 -12.10 1.77
N GLY A 128 1.84 -12.00 0.54
CA GLY A 128 3.21 -12.40 0.22
C GLY A 128 4.23 -11.67 1.08
N HIS A 129 4.10 -10.35 1.22
CA HIS A 129 4.96 -9.54 2.06
C HIS A 129 4.89 -9.94 3.55
N LEU A 130 3.70 -10.19 4.10
CA LEU A 130 3.56 -10.66 5.49
C LEU A 130 4.24 -12.03 5.71
N VAL A 131 4.10 -12.96 4.77
CA VAL A 131 4.74 -14.28 4.85
C VAL A 131 6.27 -14.15 4.72
N GLU A 132 6.76 -13.24 3.89
CA GLU A 132 8.18 -12.89 3.80
C GLU A 132 8.72 -12.40 5.14
N VAL A 133 8.06 -11.42 5.76
CA VAL A 133 8.45 -10.89 7.08
C VAL A 133 8.39 -12.00 8.14
N GLN A 134 7.43 -12.93 8.06
CA GLN A 134 7.40 -14.10 8.94
C GLN A 134 8.65 -14.98 8.77
N GLY A 135 9.09 -15.18 7.53
CA GLY A 135 10.34 -15.90 7.21
C GLY A 135 11.55 -15.22 7.83
N LEU A 136 11.65 -13.87 7.72
CA LEU A 136 12.73 -13.09 8.33
C LEU A 136 12.72 -13.17 9.87
N VAL A 137 11.54 -13.23 10.50
CA VAL A 137 11.44 -13.46 11.96
C VAL A 137 11.98 -14.82 12.36
N GLU A 138 11.65 -15.87 11.60
CA GLU A 138 12.17 -17.23 11.86
C GLU A 138 13.69 -17.33 11.61
N GLU A 139 14.22 -16.63 10.60
CA GLU A 139 15.66 -16.52 10.35
C GLU A 139 16.38 -15.85 11.53
N ALA A 140 15.89 -14.71 12.02
CA ALA A 140 16.44 -14.03 13.18
C ALA A 140 16.34 -14.87 14.45
N ARG A 141 15.25 -15.63 14.63
CA ARG A 141 15.09 -16.61 15.71
C ARG A 141 16.13 -17.71 15.63
N ALA A 142 16.41 -18.22 14.42
CA ALA A 142 17.44 -19.22 14.21
C ALA A 142 18.84 -18.71 14.59
N ALA A 143 19.15 -17.44 14.27
CA ALA A 143 20.40 -16.82 14.67
C ALA A 143 20.53 -16.73 16.21
N GLN A 144 19.50 -16.23 16.91
CA GLN A 144 19.50 -16.16 18.38
C GLN A 144 19.68 -17.54 19.03
N LEU A 145 19.00 -18.57 18.50
CA LEU A 145 19.12 -19.94 19.01
C LEU A 145 20.51 -20.53 18.78
N ALA A 146 21.13 -20.23 17.64
CA ALA A 146 22.49 -20.66 17.36
C ALA A 146 23.51 -20.02 18.29
N ASP A 147 23.37 -18.71 18.55
CA ASP A 147 24.23 -17.95 19.48
C ASP A 147 24.07 -18.47 20.93
N ALA A 148 22.88 -18.94 21.28
CA ALA A 148 22.60 -19.59 22.58
C ALA A 148 23.08 -21.06 22.67
N GLY A 149 23.68 -21.60 21.61
CA GLY A 149 24.15 -22.99 21.56
C GLY A 149 23.06 -24.04 21.27
N ASN A 150 21.85 -23.62 20.95
CA ASN A 150 20.68 -24.48 20.67
C ASN A 150 20.63 -24.90 19.20
N ALA A 151 21.65 -25.62 18.71
CA ALA A 151 21.85 -25.91 17.29
C ALA A 151 20.66 -26.65 16.64
N ALA A 152 20.04 -27.61 17.34
CA ALA A 152 18.90 -28.34 16.81
C ALA A 152 17.65 -27.49 16.60
N GLU A 153 17.39 -26.57 17.51
CA GLU A 153 16.25 -25.62 17.41
C GLU A 153 16.53 -24.55 16.36
N ALA A 154 17.78 -24.08 16.28
CA ALA A 154 18.23 -23.17 15.23
C ALA A 154 18.03 -23.77 13.83
N ALA A 155 18.38 -25.06 13.65
CA ALA A 155 18.15 -25.75 12.37
C ALA A 155 16.66 -25.84 12.02
N ARG A 156 15.79 -26.14 12.97
CA ARG A 156 14.33 -26.17 12.75
C ARG A 156 13.77 -24.78 12.40
N ALA A 157 14.27 -23.72 13.02
CA ALA A 157 13.84 -22.35 12.71
C ALA A 157 14.28 -21.94 11.29
N ARG A 158 15.50 -22.30 10.86
CA ARG A 158 15.95 -22.10 9.47
C ARG A 158 15.08 -22.83 8.46
N GLU A 159 14.73 -24.09 8.75
CA GLU A 159 13.85 -24.86 7.89
C GLU A 159 12.47 -24.20 7.73
N ARG A 160 11.88 -23.71 8.83
CA ARG A 160 10.62 -22.94 8.74
C ARG A 160 10.76 -21.66 7.94
N ALA A 161 11.87 -20.94 8.09
CA ALA A 161 12.14 -19.75 7.30
C ALA A 161 12.19 -20.07 5.79
N ILE A 162 12.89 -21.14 5.39
CA ILE A 162 12.95 -21.58 4.00
C ILE A 162 11.56 -21.93 3.47
N GLN A 163 10.76 -22.70 4.20
CA GLN A 163 9.40 -23.07 3.80
C GLN A 163 8.49 -21.84 3.61
N LEU A 164 8.62 -20.82 4.47
CA LEU A 164 7.88 -19.57 4.34
C LEU A 164 8.31 -18.80 3.09
N LEU A 165 9.61 -18.71 2.80
CA LEU A 165 10.10 -18.05 1.58
C LEU A 165 9.67 -18.79 0.30
N GLU A 166 9.59 -20.12 0.33
CA GLU A 166 9.00 -20.91 -0.77
C GLU A 166 7.50 -20.65 -0.92
N GLU A 167 6.78 -20.43 0.19
CA GLU A 167 5.36 -20.01 0.15
C GLU A 167 5.22 -18.63 -0.51
N VAL A 168 6.11 -17.67 -0.21
CA VAL A 168 6.13 -16.35 -0.87
C VAL A 168 6.22 -16.50 -2.38
N VAL A 169 7.13 -17.34 -2.89
CA VAL A 169 7.27 -17.58 -4.33
C VAL A 169 5.96 -18.06 -4.93
N LYS A 170 5.30 -19.03 -4.30
CA LYS A 170 4.02 -19.58 -4.77
C LYS A 170 2.90 -18.51 -4.76
N ILE A 171 2.87 -17.67 -3.73
CA ILE A 171 1.90 -16.56 -3.66
C ILE A 171 2.13 -15.57 -4.80
N GLN A 172 3.38 -15.18 -5.06
CA GLN A 172 3.71 -14.24 -6.15
C GLN A 172 3.38 -14.82 -7.52
N GLU A 173 3.65 -16.10 -7.76
CA GLU A 173 3.24 -16.79 -8.98
C GLU A 173 1.71 -16.72 -9.19
N GLN A 174 0.92 -16.95 -8.13
CA GLN A 174 -0.54 -16.85 -8.20
C GLN A 174 -1.01 -15.42 -8.51
N VAL A 175 -0.37 -14.39 -7.91
CA VAL A 175 -0.67 -12.98 -8.18
C VAL A 175 -0.41 -12.65 -9.65
N ILE A 176 0.74 -13.08 -10.18
CA ILE A 176 1.12 -12.87 -11.59
C ILE A 176 0.12 -13.57 -12.53
N GLN A 177 -0.22 -14.83 -12.27
CA GLN A 177 -1.17 -15.57 -13.11
C GLN A 177 -2.57 -14.94 -13.12
N ARG A 178 -3.02 -14.39 -11.98
CA ARG A 178 -4.31 -13.68 -11.93
C ARG A 178 -4.29 -12.38 -12.72
N SER A 179 -3.19 -11.63 -12.73
CA SER A 179 -3.06 -10.40 -13.52
C SER A 179 -3.08 -10.71 -15.01
N LEU A 180 -2.32 -11.70 -15.47
CA LEU A 180 -2.28 -12.12 -16.87
C LEU A 180 -3.63 -12.69 -17.38
N GLY A 181 -4.40 -13.35 -16.52
CA GLY A 181 -5.72 -13.88 -16.85
C GLY A 181 -6.81 -12.81 -16.97
N LYS A 182 -6.64 -11.64 -16.37
CA LYS A 182 -7.58 -10.51 -16.47
C LYS A 182 -7.41 -9.68 -17.75
N ASP A 183 -6.20 -9.67 -18.32
CA ASP A 183 -5.87 -8.89 -19.52
C ASP A 183 -6.19 -9.65 -20.83
N GLY A 184 -6.66 -10.90 -20.75
CA GLY A 184 -6.96 -11.78 -21.90
C GLY A 184 -8.44 -12.00 -22.21
N GLY A 185 -9.37 -11.21 -21.61
CA GLY A 185 -10.81 -11.38 -21.78
C GLY A 185 -11.52 -10.19 -22.45
#